data_23ab15203942c374001e5fd419e6363d
#
_entry.id   23ab15203942c374001e5fd419e6363d
#
_cell.length_a   1.000
_cell.length_b   1.000
_cell.length_c   1.000
_cell.angle_alpha   90.00
_cell.angle_beta   90.00
_cell.angle_gamma   90.00
#
_symmetry.space_group_name_H-M   'P 1'
#
loop_
_entity.id
_entity.type
_entity.pdbx_description
1 polymer ?
#
loop_
_entity_poly.entity_id
_entity_poly.type
_entity_poly.pdbx_seq_one_letter_code
_entity_poly.pdbx_strand_id
1 'polypeptide(L)'
;MAKKEKLLVENDYTPVTYDPQYILMVNHLKKYFPIKGGLLSQTVGHVKAVDGVTFNLRRGCTMGLVGESGCGKSTTGRTILRLGGDKTGGQVLFNGKEVYDMTPAEMRTLRTKMQIIFQDPFSSLSPRLPVGEIIGEAVREHNLVPKAEFNDYIDQVMDDCGLQPYHKTRYPHEFSGGQRQRICIARALALNPEFVVCDEPVSALDVSIQAQIINLLKSLQEKRNLTYLFISHDLSVVEHISDTVGVMYLGNLVEYGETDDIFAHPLHPYTKALFSAIPIPDPTIKRERIVLQGSIPSPANPPKGCKFHTRCPYATERCKTEAPKQREAEPGHYVVCHLYDK
;
A
#
# COMPACT_ATOMS: atom_id res chain seq x y z
N MET A 1 -12.66 -30.19 -15.41
CA MET A 1 -12.45 -28.72 -15.48
C MET A 1 -13.61 -28.06 -14.76
N ALA A 2 -13.43 -27.66 -13.48
CA ALA A 2 -14.48 -26.96 -12.74
C ALA A 2 -14.59 -25.54 -13.33
N LYS A 3 -15.78 -25.16 -13.80
CA LYS A 3 -16.12 -23.79 -14.15
C LYS A 3 -15.83 -22.92 -12.93
N LYS A 4 -14.86 -22.00 -13.01
CA LYS A 4 -14.71 -20.91 -12.06
C LYS A 4 -16.04 -20.15 -12.07
N GLU A 5 -16.83 -20.28 -11.01
CA GLU A 5 -17.92 -19.35 -10.76
C GLU A 5 -17.31 -17.96 -10.66
N LYS A 6 -17.46 -17.19 -11.73
CA LYS A 6 -17.12 -15.77 -11.74
C LYS A 6 -18.13 -15.12 -10.79
N LEU A 7 -17.67 -14.63 -9.64
CA LEU A 7 -18.49 -13.75 -8.83
C LEU A 7 -18.92 -12.59 -9.72
N LEU A 8 -20.20 -12.55 -10.09
CA LEU A 8 -20.80 -11.40 -10.76
C LEU A 8 -20.91 -10.28 -9.70
N VAL A 9 -19.78 -9.63 -9.39
CA VAL A 9 -19.83 -8.34 -8.74
C VAL A 9 -20.31 -7.37 -9.80
N GLU A 10 -21.52 -6.87 -9.64
CA GLU A 10 -22.05 -5.78 -10.49
C GLU A 10 -20.99 -4.70 -10.58
N ASN A 11 -20.72 -4.21 -11.78
CA ASN A 11 -19.87 -3.06 -12.01
C ASN A 11 -20.65 -1.82 -11.48
N ASP A 12 -20.54 -1.60 -10.16
CA ASP A 12 -21.19 -0.50 -9.45
C ASP A 12 -20.35 0.78 -9.47
N TYR A 13 -19.48 0.91 -10.47
CA TYR A 13 -18.64 2.10 -10.68
C TYR A 13 -18.68 2.56 -12.12
N THR A 14 -18.50 3.88 -12.32
CA THR A 14 -18.26 4.46 -13.64
C THR A 14 -16.77 4.43 -13.91
N PRO A 15 -16.30 3.82 -15.02
CA PRO A 15 -14.90 3.88 -15.41
C PRO A 15 -14.41 5.32 -15.53
N VAL A 16 -13.22 5.59 -14.99
CA VAL A 16 -12.60 6.90 -15.09
C VAL A 16 -11.73 7.00 -16.33
N THR A 17 -11.69 8.20 -16.93
CA THR A 17 -10.76 8.54 -18.00
C THR A 17 -9.41 8.86 -17.40
N TYR A 18 -8.35 8.43 -18.08
CA TYR A 18 -6.97 8.70 -17.64
C TYR A 18 -6.65 10.19 -17.63
N ASP A 19 -6.07 10.66 -16.53
CA ASP A 19 -5.51 11.98 -16.37
C ASP A 19 -3.96 11.86 -16.25
N PRO A 20 -3.19 12.49 -17.18
CA PRO A 20 -1.73 12.35 -17.23
C PRO A 20 -0.96 12.87 -15.99
N GLN A 21 -1.59 13.70 -15.15
CA GLN A 21 -0.97 14.15 -13.88
C GLN A 21 -0.79 12.99 -12.88
N TYR A 22 -1.60 11.93 -13.01
CA TYR A 22 -1.53 10.75 -12.14
C TYR A 22 -0.81 9.59 -12.82
N ILE A 23 0.16 9.01 -12.14
CA ILE A 23 0.81 7.78 -12.59
C ILE A 23 -0.07 6.55 -12.36
N LEU A 24 -0.82 6.58 -11.25
CA LEU A 24 -1.72 5.51 -10.82
C LEU A 24 -3.10 6.10 -10.51
N MET A 25 -4.13 5.52 -11.10
CA MET A 25 -5.53 5.80 -10.75
C MET A 25 -6.21 4.49 -10.35
N VAL A 26 -6.71 4.45 -9.14
CA VAL A 26 -7.44 3.31 -8.58
C VAL A 26 -8.88 3.73 -8.39
N ASN A 27 -9.80 3.02 -9.04
CA ASN A 27 -11.22 3.35 -9.01
C ASN A 27 -12.05 2.13 -8.59
N HIS A 28 -12.69 2.25 -7.44
CA HIS A 28 -13.60 1.25 -6.86
C HIS A 28 -13.01 -0.16 -6.76
N LEU A 29 -11.70 -0.24 -6.44
CA LEU A 29 -10.97 -1.50 -6.40
C LEU A 29 -11.56 -2.45 -5.36
N LYS A 30 -11.84 -3.69 -5.78
CA LYS A 30 -12.35 -4.77 -4.93
C LYS A 30 -11.46 -6.00 -5.03
N LYS A 31 -11.15 -6.60 -3.87
CA LYS A 31 -10.48 -7.88 -3.76
C LYS A 31 -11.12 -8.71 -2.66
N TYR A 32 -11.80 -9.78 -3.06
CA TYR A 32 -12.47 -10.72 -2.18
C TYR A 32 -11.81 -12.08 -2.26
N PHE A 33 -11.62 -12.72 -1.12
CA PHE A 33 -11.07 -14.07 -1.03
C PHE A 33 -12.17 -15.05 -0.67
N PRO A 34 -12.35 -16.15 -1.42
CA PRO A 34 -13.38 -17.13 -1.11
C PRO A 34 -13.06 -17.88 0.18
N ILE A 35 -14.07 -18.04 1.05
CA ILE A 35 -14.04 -18.92 2.20
C ILE A 35 -14.56 -20.27 1.73
N LYS A 36 -13.72 -21.29 1.81
CA LYS A 36 -14.10 -22.66 1.46
C LYS A 36 -14.59 -23.41 2.68
N GLY A 37 -15.68 -24.15 2.57
CA GLY A 37 -16.27 -24.95 3.65
C GLY A 37 -16.86 -26.27 3.15
N GLY A 38 -17.15 -27.17 4.09
CA GLY A 38 -17.72 -28.48 3.84
C GLY A 38 -16.75 -29.48 3.19
N LEU A 39 -17.21 -30.77 3.07
CA LEU A 39 -16.42 -31.87 2.51
C LEU A 39 -16.00 -31.66 1.05
N LEU A 40 -16.75 -30.87 0.27
CA LEU A 40 -16.52 -30.61 -1.15
C LEU A 40 -15.80 -29.29 -1.41
N SER A 41 -15.25 -28.63 -0.38
CA SER A 41 -14.53 -27.32 -0.50
C SER A 41 -15.34 -26.26 -1.27
N GLN A 42 -16.65 -26.22 -1.10
CA GLN A 42 -17.53 -25.22 -1.73
C GLN A 42 -17.30 -23.83 -1.13
N THR A 43 -17.51 -22.79 -1.93
CA THR A 43 -17.44 -21.40 -1.45
C THR A 43 -18.67 -21.09 -0.60
N VAL A 44 -18.47 -20.88 0.70
CA VAL A 44 -19.53 -20.58 1.68
C VAL A 44 -19.61 -19.09 2.03
N GLY A 45 -18.66 -18.27 1.56
CA GLY A 45 -18.61 -16.84 1.82
C GLY A 45 -17.34 -16.21 1.22
N HIS A 46 -17.15 -14.93 1.49
CA HIS A 46 -15.99 -14.18 1.02
C HIS A 46 -15.44 -13.25 2.09
N VAL A 47 -14.12 -13.19 2.21
CA VAL A 47 -13.43 -12.15 2.97
C VAL A 47 -13.28 -10.93 2.06
N LYS A 48 -13.96 -9.82 2.38
CA LYS A 48 -13.89 -8.56 1.63
C LYS A 48 -12.68 -7.74 2.08
N ALA A 49 -11.49 -8.15 1.62
CA ALA A 49 -10.24 -7.55 2.07
C ALA A 49 -10.02 -6.13 1.52
N VAL A 50 -10.48 -5.86 0.29
CA VAL A 50 -10.55 -4.53 -0.33
C VAL A 50 -11.95 -4.40 -0.94
N ASP A 51 -12.66 -3.32 -0.62
CA ASP A 51 -14.09 -3.20 -0.92
C ASP A 51 -14.47 -1.78 -1.34
N GLY A 52 -14.07 -1.40 -2.57
CA GLY A 52 -14.41 -0.11 -3.17
C GLY A 52 -13.39 1.00 -2.87
N VAL A 53 -12.10 0.69 -2.89
CA VAL A 53 -11.04 1.69 -2.68
C VAL A 53 -10.85 2.54 -3.93
N THR A 54 -10.88 3.88 -3.75
CA THR A 54 -10.70 4.86 -4.83
C THR A 54 -9.72 5.94 -4.39
N PHE A 55 -8.65 6.14 -5.17
CA PHE A 55 -7.69 7.23 -5.02
C PHE A 55 -6.85 7.40 -6.29
N ASN A 56 -6.20 8.57 -6.41
CA ASN A 56 -5.26 8.86 -7.48
C ASN A 56 -3.89 9.21 -6.88
N LEU A 57 -2.81 8.85 -7.56
CA LEU A 57 -1.45 9.10 -7.09
C LEU A 57 -0.68 9.88 -8.13
N ARG A 58 -0.19 11.07 -7.75
CA ARG A 58 0.61 11.95 -8.60
C ARG A 58 2.01 11.37 -8.81
N ARG A 59 2.62 11.69 -9.97
CA ARG A 59 4.01 11.31 -10.25
C ARG A 59 4.97 11.97 -9.28
N GLY A 60 5.98 11.22 -8.84
CA GLY A 60 7.02 11.72 -7.94
C GLY A 60 6.54 11.97 -6.51
N CYS A 61 5.26 11.67 -6.19
CA CYS A 61 4.68 11.85 -4.86
C CYS A 61 4.59 10.54 -4.08
N THR A 62 4.50 10.67 -2.77
CA THR A 62 4.23 9.56 -1.84
C THR A 62 2.80 9.63 -1.33
N MET A 63 2.05 8.54 -1.48
CA MET A 63 0.79 8.36 -0.76
C MET A 63 1.00 7.42 0.42
N GLY A 64 0.76 7.91 1.63
CA GLY A 64 0.69 7.12 2.85
C GLY A 64 -0.64 6.38 2.96
N LEU A 65 -0.61 5.08 3.20
CA LEU A 65 -1.82 4.29 3.43
C LEU A 65 -1.80 3.72 4.85
N VAL A 66 -2.69 4.23 5.70
CA VAL A 66 -2.72 3.93 7.14
C VAL A 66 -4.02 3.26 7.58
N GLY A 67 -4.01 2.68 8.78
CA GLY A 67 -5.18 2.03 9.39
C GLY A 67 -4.77 0.84 10.26
N GLU A 68 -5.72 0.31 11.03
CA GLU A 68 -5.50 -0.84 11.93
C GLU A 68 -5.02 -2.09 11.16
N SER A 69 -4.31 -2.99 11.86
CA SER A 69 -3.85 -4.26 11.26
C SER A 69 -5.03 -5.06 10.70
N GLY A 70 -4.85 -5.65 9.52
CA GLY A 70 -5.89 -6.43 8.85
C GLY A 70 -6.97 -5.60 8.12
N CYS A 71 -6.88 -4.26 8.07
CA CYS A 71 -7.87 -3.43 7.35
C CYS A 71 -7.77 -3.49 5.82
N GLY A 72 -6.75 -4.15 5.24
CA GLY A 72 -6.64 -4.38 3.80
C GLY A 72 -5.50 -3.64 3.08
N LYS A 73 -4.64 -2.88 3.78
CA LYS A 73 -3.55 -2.07 3.20
C LYS A 73 -2.62 -2.86 2.27
N SER A 74 -1.96 -3.90 2.80
CA SER A 74 -1.05 -4.76 2.02
C SER A 74 -1.77 -5.48 0.87
N THR A 75 -3.04 -5.85 1.09
CA THR A 75 -3.87 -6.45 0.02
C THR A 75 -4.14 -5.44 -1.09
N THR A 76 -4.38 -4.17 -0.75
CA THR A 76 -4.57 -3.10 -1.75
C THR A 76 -3.31 -2.94 -2.60
N GLY A 77 -2.12 -2.77 -1.99
CA GLY A 77 -0.87 -2.65 -2.73
C GLY A 77 -0.58 -3.86 -3.63
N ARG A 78 -0.73 -5.07 -3.10
CA ARG A 78 -0.55 -6.32 -3.88
C ARG A 78 -1.56 -6.47 -5.01
N THR A 79 -2.81 -6.04 -4.81
CA THR A 79 -3.83 -6.08 -5.86
C THR A 79 -3.51 -5.08 -6.96
N ILE A 80 -3.07 -3.87 -6.64
CA ILE A 80 -2.61 -2.87 -7.63
C ILE A 80 -1.51 -3.45 -8.54
N LEU A 81 -0.54 -4.15 -7.95
CA LEU A 81 0.55 -4.82 -8.68
C LEU A 81 0.15 -6.13 -9.38
N ARG A 82 -1.13 -6.50 -9.32
CA ARG A 82 -1.64 -7.80 -9.81
C ARG A 82 -0.86 -8.98 -9.22
N LEU A 83 -0.50 -8.89 -7.93
CA LEU A 83 0.10 -9.98 -7.15
C LEU A 83 -1.00 -10.73 -6.39
N GLY A 84 -0.97 -12.06 -6.45
CA GLY A 84 -1.96 -12.89 -5.75
C GLY A 84 -3.29 -13.06 -6.49
N GLY A 85 -3.27 -13.01 -7.84
CA GLY A 85 -4.42 -13.30 -8.71
C GLY A 85 -5.28 -12.09 -9.04
N ASP A 86 -6.40 -12.33 -9.75
CA ASP A 86 -7.24 -11.27 -10.31
C ASP A 86 -7.96 -10.45 -9.23
N LYS A 87 -8.25 -9.19 -9.52
CA LYS A 87 -9.17 -8.35 -8.74
C LYS A 87 -10.59 -8.91 -8.83
N THR A 88 -11.43 -8.58 -7.85
CA THR A 88 -12.86 -8.94 -7.88
C THR A 88 -13.67 -7.91 -8.66
N GLY A 89 -13.27 -6.64 -8.61
CA GLY A 89 -13.91 -5.54 -9.34
C GLY A 89 -13.10 -4.26 -9.30
N GLY A 90 -13.63 -3.21 -9.96
CA GLY A 90 -12.99 -1.91 -10.04
C GLY A 90 -11.99 -1.78 -11.19
N GLN A 91 -11.25 -0.66 -11.23
CA GLN A 91 -10.31 -0.30 -12.27
C GLN A 91 -8.96 0.11 -11.66
N VAL A 92 -7.84 -0.28 -12.30
CA VAL A 92 -6.48 0.11 -11.93
C VAL A 92 -5.74 0.57 -13.19
N LEU A 93 -5.61 1.87 -13.36
CA LEU A 93 -4.86 2.45 -14.47
C LEU A 93 -3.45 2.82 -14.01
N PHE A 94 -2.45 2.30 -14.72
CA PHE A 94 -1.06 2.70 -14.57
C PHE A 94 -0.55 3.28 -15.89
N ASN A 95 -0.10 4.53 -15.89
CA ASN A 95 0.29 5.25 -17.10
C ASN A 95 -0.79 5.17 -18.21
N GLY A 96 -2.07 5.26 -17.82
CA GLY A 96 -3.22 5.22 -18.73
C GLY A 96 -3.62 3.84 -19.21
N LYS A 97 -2.94 2.77 -18.81
CA LYS A 97 -3.27 1.40 -19.20
C LYS A 97 -3.92 0.65 -18.05
N GLU A 98 -5.03 -0.06 -18.31
CA GLU A 98 -5.66 -0.94 -17.32
C GLU A 98 -4.76 -2.17 -17.07
N VAL A 99 -4.29 -2.29 -15.84
CA VAL A 99 -3.32 -3.34 -15.41
C VAL A 99 -3.89 -4.75 -15.62
N TYR A 100 -5.20 -4.91 -15.48
CA TYR A 100 -5.84 -6.22 -15.55
C TYR A 100 -6.23 -6.66 -16.97
N ASP A 101 -6.21 -5.74 -17.92
CA ASP A 101 -6.45 -6.05 -19.34
C ASP A 101 -5.16 -6.42 -20.08
N MET A 102 -4.00 -6.23 -19.42
CA MET A 102 -2.70 -6.53 -20.01
C MET A 102 -2.47 -8.02 -20.23
N THR A 103 -1.90 -8.33 -21.38
CA THR A 103 -1.38 -9.66 -21.71
C THR A 103 -0.21 -10.06 -20.80
N PRO A 104 0.14 -11.36 -20.71
CA PRO A 104 1.31 -11.78 -19.94
C PRO A 104 2.62 -11.11 -20.36
N ALA A 105 2.81 -10.83 -21.66
CA ALA A 105 4.00 -10.15 -22.18
C ALA A 105 4.05 -8.69 -21.76
N GLU A 106 2.94 -7.96 -21.84
CA GLU A 106 2.83 -6.58 -21.34
C GLU A 106 3.03 -6.52 -19.83
N MET A 107 2.45 -7.46 -19.07
CA MET A 107 2.68 -7.56 -17.63
C MET A 107 4.14 -7.81 -17.26
N ARG A 108 4.86 -8.61 -18.05
CA ARG A 108 6.31 -8.82 -17.85
C ARG A 108 7.07 -7.48 -17.97
N THR A 109 6.76 -6.69 -18.98
CA THR A 109 7.34 -5.35 -19.16
C THR A 109 6.89 -4.40 -18.05
N LEU A 110 5.60 -4.42 -17.66
CA LEU A 110 5.08 -3.57 -16.60
C LEU A 110 5.75 -3.83 -15.25
N ARG A 111 6.11 -5.07 -14.94
CA ARG A 111 6.79 -5.45 -13.70
C ARG A 111 8.15 -4.77 -13.52
N THR A 112 8.82 -4.33 -14.59
CA THR A 112 10.04 -3.51 -14.41
C THR A 112 9.71 -2.11 -13.91
N LYS A 113 8.50 -1.60 -14.19
CA LYS A 113 8.04 -0.25 -13.84
C LYS A 113 7.32 -0.16 -12.50
N MET A 114 6.77 -1.28 -12.04
CA MET A 114 6.03 -1.37 -10.77
C MET A 114 6.68 -2.41 -9.87
N GLN A 115 7.21 -1.98 -8.74
CA GLN A 115 7.94 -2.84 -7.80
C GLN A 115 7.31 -2.85 -6.41
N ILE A 116 7.75 -3.76 -5.56
CA ILE A 116 7.34 -3.86 -4.16
C ILE A 116 8.54 -4.10 -3.26
N ILE A 117 8.57 -3.39 -2.12
CA ILE A 117 9.43 -3.66 -0.98
C ILE A 117 8.54 -4.31 0.08
N PHE A 118 8.84 -5.54 0.45
CA PHE A 118 8.04 -6.34 1.38
C PHE A 118 8.37 -6.00 2.84
N GLN A 119 7.40 -6.29 3.71
CA GLN A 119 7.45 -6.07 5.15
C GLN A 119 8.61 -6.82 5.85
N ASP A 120 8.83 -8.08 5.48
CA ASP A 120 9.86 -8.91 6.10
C ASP A 120 11.06 -9.10 5.16
N PRO A 121 12.20 -8.45 5.46
CA PRO A 121 13.40 -8.59 4.64
C PRO A 121 14.03 -9.99 4.74
N PHE A 122 13.76 -10.75 5.80
CA PHE A 122 14.30 -12.11 5.96
C PHE A 122 13.66 -13.08 4.98
N SER A 123 12.35 -13.12 4.93
CA SER A 123 11.63 -14.03 4.02
C SER A 123 11.69 -13.58 2.56
N SER A 124 12.03 -12.31 2.31
CA SER A 124 12.08 -11.73 0.97
C SER A 124 13.37 -12.00 0.21
N LEU A 125 14.45 -12.38 0.89
CA LEU A 125 15.76 -12.63 0.30
C LEU A 125 16.08 -14.14 0.30
N SER A 126 16.54 -14.66 -0.84
CA SER A 126 17.01 -16.05 -0.91
C SER A 126 18.25 -16.23 -0.03
N PRO A 127 18.23 -17.09 1.00
CA PRO A 127 19.40 -17.30 1.86
C PRO A 127 20.56 -18.03 1.18
N ARG A 128 20.33 -18.57 -0.03
CA ARG A 128 21.28 -19.40 -0.79
C ARG A 128 22.02 -18.63 -1.87
N LEU A 129 21.63 -17.38 -2.13
CA LEU A 129 22.23 -16.55 -3.17
C LEU A 129 23.01 -15.40 -2.53
N PRO A 130 24.19 -15.03 -3.07
CA PRO A 130 24.89 -13.83 -2.65
C PRO A 130 24.10 -12.58 -3.05
N VAL A 131 24.34 -11.47 -2.34
CA VAL A 131 23.60 -10.21 -2.50
C VAL A 131 23.63 -9.69 -3.93
N GLY A 132 24.77 -9.74 -4.61
CA GLY A 132 24.89 -9.31 -6.01
C GLY A 132 23.98 -10.10 -6.95
N GLU A 133 23.81 -11.41 -6.70
CA GLU A 133 22.90 -12.26 -7.48
C GLU A 133 21.44 -11.91 -7.18
N ILE A 134 21.08 -11.67 -5.91
CA ILE A 134 19.72 -11.29 -5.51
C ILE A 134 19.28 -9.97 -6.16
N ILE A 135 20.18 -8.97 -6.18
CA ILE A 135 19.90 -7.66 -6.81
C ILE A 135 19.89 -7.79 -8.33
N GLY A 136 20.82 -8.57 -8.89
CA GLY A 136 21.04 -8.66 -10.33
C GLY A 136 20.17 -9.65 -11.08
N GLU A 137 19.48 -10.57 -10.42
CA GLU A 137 18.66 -11.62 -11.04
C GLU A 137 17.64 -11.03 -12.03
N ALA A 138 16.84 -10.09 -11.57
CA ALA A 138 15.82 -9.45 -12.40
C ALA A 138 16.42 -8.56 -13.50
N VAL A 139 17.57 -7.93 -13.25
CA VAL A 139 18.29 -7.12 -14.26
C VAL A 139 18.72 -8.00 -15.44
N ARG A 140 19.25 -9.19 -15.15
CA ARG A 140 19.59 -10.17 -16.20
C ARG A 140 18.38 -10.73 -16.92
N GLU A 141 17.35 -11.09 -16.17
CA GLU A 141 16.12 -11.68 -16.72
C GLU A 141 15.42 -10.72 -17.70
N HIS A 142 15.48 -9.44 -17.46
CA HIS A 142 14.91 -8.40 -18.32
C HIS A 142 15.91 -7.80 -19.31
N ASN A 143 17.18 -8.26 -19.34
CA ASN A 143 18.26 -7.73 -20.18
C ASN A 143 18.36 -6.18 -20.11
N LEU A 144 18.30 -5.64 -18.88
CA LEU A 144 18.18 -4.21 -18.66
C LEU A 144 19.45 -3.45 -19.07
N VAL A 145 20.61 -4.09 -18.92
CA VAL A 145 21.94 -3.56 -19.27
C VAL A 145 22.75 -4.60 -20.01
N PRO A 146 23.71 -4.18 -20.86
CA PRO A 146 24.66 -5.10 -21.52
C PRO A 146 25.45 -5.93 -20.49
N LYS A 147 25.82 -7.17 -20.85
CA LYS A 147 26.61 -8.03 -19.96
C LYS A 147 27.92 -7.43 -19.49
N ALA A 148 28.56 -6.61 -20.32
CA ALA A 148 29.81 -5.95 -19.96
C ALA A 148 29.64 -4.90 -18.85
N GLU A 149 28.48 -4.25 -18.77
CA GLU A 149 28.17 -3.18 -17.83
C GLU A 149 27.46 -3.68 -16.56
N PHE A 150 27.11 -4.98 -16.52
CA PHE A 150 26.27 -5.55 -15.46
C PHE A 150 26.85 -5.34 -14.06
N ASN A 151 28.16 -5.60 -13.89
CA ASN A 151 28.79 -5.49 -12.57
C ASN A 151 28.84 -4.05 -12.08
N ASP A 152 29.18 -3.10 -12.95
CA ASP A 152 29.24 -1.68 -12.63
C ASP A 152 27.84 -1.14 -12.31
N TYR A 153 26.82 -1.60 -13.03
CA TYR A 153 25.43 -1.25 -12.76
C TYR A 153 24.99 -1.74 -11.38
N ILE A 154 25.28 -3.00 -11.02
CA ILE A 154 24.94 -3.54 -9.69
C ILE A 154 25.67 -2.79 -8.59
N ASP A 155 26.96 -2.47 -8.79
CA ASP A 155 27.74 -1.70 -7.82
C ASP A 155 27.14 -0.30 -7.62
N GLN A 156 26.70 0.37 -8.70
CA GLN A 156 26.00 1.66 -8.60
C GLN A 156 24.66 1.56 -7.85
N VAL A 157 23.86 0.53 -8.12
CA VAL A 157 22.59 0.31 -7.42
C VAL A 157 22.82 0.04 -5.93
N MET A 158 23.87 -0.71 -5.59
CA MET A 158 24.25 -0.98 -4.21
C MET A 158 24.71 0.30 -3.50
N ASP A 159 25.54 1.11 -4.15
CA ASP A 159 26.03 2.38 -3.60
C ASP A 159 24.88 3.37 -3.36
N ASP A 160 23.94 3.50 -4.29
CA ASP A 160 22.73 4.32 -4.15
C ASP A 160 21.92 3.93 -2.90
N CYS A 161 21.99 2.67 -2.46
CA CYS A 161 21.33 2.17 -1.25
C CYS A 161 22.25 2.16 -0.01
N GLY A 162 23.48 2.71 -0.11
CA GLY A 162 24.44 2.75 0.98
C GLY A 162 25.03 1.37 1.33
N LEU A 163 25.12 0.48 0.35
CA LEU A 163 25.79 -0.82 0.45
C LEU A 163 27.18 -0.73 -0.18
N GLN A 164 28.17 -1.35 0.45
CA GLN A 164 29.55 -1.33 -0.06
C GLN A 164 29.77 -2.42 -1.13
N PRO A 165 30.66 -2.21 -2.13
CA PRO A 165 30.91 -3.18 -3.20
C PRO A 165 31.32 -4.59 -2.71
N TYR A 166 32.05 -4.70 -1.59
CA TYR A 166 32.44 -5.99 -1.01
C TYR A 166 31.25 -6.78 -0.41
N HIS A 167 30.09 -6.15 -0.21
CA HIS A 167 28.86 -6.82 0.19
C HIS A 167 28.30 -7.73 -0.91
N LYS A 168 28.68 -7.52 -2.18
CA LYS A 168 28.15 -8.23 -3.34
C LYS A 168 28.28 -9.75 -3.25
N THR A 169 29.39 -10.23 -2.65
CA THR A 169 29.71 -11.67 -2.54
C THR A 169 29.20 -12.32 -1.26
N ARG A 170 28.67 -11.51 -0.31
CA ARG A 170 28.14 -12.00 0.97
C ARG A 170 26.71 -12.49 0.85
N TYR A 171 26.28 -13.29 1.82
CA TYR A 171 24.93 -13.85 1.90
C TYR A 171 24.05 -13.06 2.87
N PRO A 172 22.70 -13.05 2.68
CA PRO A 172 21.77 -12.26 3.52
C PRO A 172 21.91 -12.50 5.02
N HIS A 173 22.25 -13.71 5.46
CA HIS A 173 22.39 -14.03 6.88
C HIS A 173 23.60 -13.34 7.56
N GLU A 174 24.55 -12.80 6.80
CA GLU A 174 25.72 -12.07 7.30
C GLU A 174 25.42 -10.58 7.57
N PHE A 175 24.18 -10.12 7.33
CA PHE A 175 23.78 -8.71 7.42
C PHE A 175 22.84 -8.44 8.58
N SER A 176 22.90 -7.23 9.14
CA SER A 176 21.91 -6.72 10.09
C SER A 176 20.54 -6.52 9.43
N GLY A 177 19.47 -6.36 10.23
CA GLY A 177 18.11 -6.11 9.74
C GLY A 177 18.04 -4.90 8.80
N GLY A 178 18.65 -3.77 9.19
CA GLY A 178 18.68 -2.57 8.36
C GLY A 178 19.47 -2.73 7.06
N GLN A 179 20.58 -3.48 7.08
CA GLN A 179 21.32 -3.79 5.86
C GLN A 179 20.54 -4.72 4.93
N ARG A 180 19.81 -5.70 5.46
CA ARG A 180 18.91 -6.54 4.65
C ARG A 180 17.81 -5.73 4.02
N GLN A 181 17.26 -4.75 4.74
CA GLN A 181 16.26 -3.84 4.18
C GLN A 181 16.84 -3.03 3.02
N ARG A 182 18.07 -2.53 3.14
CA ARG A 182 18.79 -1.86 2.04
C ARG A 182 18.97 -2.77 0.82
N ILE A 183 19.22 -4.07 1.02
CA ILE A 183 19.31 -5.06 -0.05
C ILE A 183 17.94 -5.24 -0.74
N CYS A 184 16.85 -5.31 0.02
CA CYS A 184 15.49 -5.38 -0.54
C CYS A 184 15.14 -4.13 -1.36
N ILE A 185 15.53 -2.95 -0.87
CA ILE A 185 15.38 -1.68 -1.60
C ILE A 185 16.21 -1.73 -2.89
N ALA A 186 17.49 -2.08 -2.82
CA ALA A 186 18.37 -2.18 -3.98
C ALA A 186 17.81 -3.14 -5.03
N ARG A 187 17.30 -4.31 -4.63
CA ARG A 187 16.65 -5.27 -5.54
C ARG A 187 15.46 -4.67 -6.27
N ALA A 188 14.58 -3.96 -5.55
CA ALA A 188 13.43 -3.32 -6.16
C ALA A 188 13.84 -2.20 -7.14
N LEU A 189 14.85 -1.40 -6.79
CA LEU A 189 15.33 -0.28 -7.59
C LEU A 189 16.23 -0.67 -8.77
N ALA A 190 16.78 -1.88 -8.77
CA ALA A 190 17.63 -2.37 -9.84
C ALA A 190 16.90 -2.46 -11.19
N LEU A 191 15.58 -2.51 -11.21
CA LEU A 191 14.76 -2.49 -12.42
C LEU A 191 14.40 -1.08 -12.90
N ASN A 192 14.90 -0.03 -12.23
CA ASN A 192 14.58 1.37 -12.49
C ASN A 192 13.07 1.63 -12.59
N PRO A 193 12.31 1.32 -11.52
CA PRO A 193 10.86 1.46 -11.51
C PRO A 193 10.41 2.92 -11.53
N GLU A 194 9.15 3.14 -11.90
CA GLU A 194 8.47 4.43 -11.78
C GLU A 194 7.57 4.49 -10.54
N PHE A 195 7.11 3.31 -10.07
CA PHE A 195 6.21 3.17 -8.93
C PHE A 195 6.65 2.02 -8.03
N VAL A 196 6.67 2.26 -6.72
CA VAL A 196 7.03 1.25 -5.72
C VAL A 196 6.00 1.22 -4.59
N VAL A 197 5.48 0.04 -4.30
CA VAL A 197 4.72 -0.23 -3.09
C VAL A 197 5.69 -0.55 -1.96
N CYS A 198 5.72 0.26 -0.91
CA CYS A 198 6.49 0.02 0.30
C CYS A 198 5.54 -0.59 1.36
N ASP A 199 5.48 -1.93 1.43
CA ASP A 199 4.59 -2.66 2.33
C ASP A 199 5.24 -2.82 3.72
N GLU A 200 4.98 -1.88 4.64
CA GLU A 200 5.57 -1.79 6.00
C GLU A 200 7.11 -1.88 6.03
N PRO A 201 7.84 -1.08 5.24
CA PRO A 201 9.26 -1.29 4.97
C PRO A 201 10.17 -1.09 6.19
N VAL A 202 9.66 -0.57 7.30
CA VAL A 202 10.46 -0.27 8.51
C VAL A 202 9.92 -0.91 9.78
N SER A 203 8.80 -1.65 9.73
CA SER A 203 8.09 -2.16 10.91
C SER A 203 8.90 -3.13 11.78
N ALA A 204 9.89 -3.80 11.21
CA ALA A 204 10.74 -4.79 11.91
C ALA A 204 12.12 -4.22 12.33
N LEU A 205 12.29 -2.88 12.29
CA LEU A 205 13.58 -2.23 12.54
C LEU A 205 13.53 -1.33 13.78
N ASP A 206 14.68 -1.11 14.42
CA ASP A 206 14.85 -0.15 15.50
C ASP A 206 14.61 1.28 15.01
N VAL A 207 14.12 2.17 15.89
CA VAL A 207 13.75 3.56 15.55
C VAL A 207 14.86 4.33 14.83
N SER A 208 16.12 4.19 15.26
CA SER A 208 17.26 4.85 14.61
C SER A 208 17.51 4.34 13.19
N ILE A 209 17.32 3.05 12.96
CA ILE A 209 17.45 2.43 11.63
C ILE A 209 16.25 2.77 10.75
N GLN A 210 15.03 2.84 11.33
CA GLN A 210 13.84 3.32 10.62
C GLN A 210 14.08 4.69 10.00
N ALA A 211 14.58 5.66 10.79
CA ALA A 211 14.87 7.02 10.31
C ALA A 211 15.87 7.01 9.13
N GLN A 212 16.91 6.16 9.21
CA GLN A 212 17.89 6.03 8.12
C GLN A 212 17.25 5.47 6.83
N ILE A 213 16.36 4.47 6.93
CA ILE A 213 15.68 3.89 5.78
C ILE A 213 14.68 4.89 5.17
N ILE A 214 13.95 5.65 5.99
CA ILE A 214 13.04 6.68 5.51
C ILE A 214 13.80 7.78 4.75
N ASN A 215 14.91 8.28 5.31
CA ASN A 215 15.74 9.26 4.63
C ASN A 215 16.34 8.72 3.33
N LEU A 216 16.74 7.43 3.30
CA LEU A 216 17.18 6.77 2.08
C LEU A 216 16.07 6.75 1.03
N LEU A 217 14.84 6.35 1.38
CA LEU A 217 13.71 6.32 0.45
C LEU A 217 13.38 7.72 -0.11
N LYS A 218 13.42 8.77 0.73
CA LYS A 218 13.23 10.16 0.28
C LYS A 218 14.32 10.60 -0.71
N SER A 219 15.58 10.37 -0.38
CA SER A 219 16.70 10.70 -1.26
C SER A 219 16.62 9.96 -2.60
N LEU A 220 16.23 8.69 -2.59
CA LEU A 220 16.04 7.90 -3.81
C LEU A 220 14.83 8.39 -4.63
N GLN A 221 13.76 8.83 -3.96
CA GLN A 221 12.60 9.43 -4.61
C GLN A 221 12.99 10.71 -5.38
N GLU A 222 13.68 11.62 -4.73
CA GLU A 222 14.17 12.84 -5.34
C GLU A 222 15.14 12.56 -6.51
N LYS A 223 16.14 11.69 -6.29
CA LYS A 223 17.17 11.36 -7.27
C LYS A 223 16.62 10.68 -8.53
N ARG A 224 15.58 9.82 -8.38
CA ARG A 224 15.05 8.98 -9.46
C ARG A 224 13.62 9.30 -9.85
N ASN A 225 13.01 10.34 -9.27
CA ASN A 225 11.60 10.74 -9.46
C ASN A 225 10.63 9.57 -9.23
N LEU A 226 10.84 8.82 -8.13
CA LEU A 226 10.03 7.65 -7.79
C LEU A 226 8.69 8.07 -7.20
N THR A 227 7.67 7.26 -7.47
CA THR A 227 6.36 7.40 -6.84
C THR A 227 6.14 6.27 -5.86
N TYR A 228 5.71 6.58 -4.64
CA TYR A 228 5.51 5.59 -3.58
C TYR A 228 4.05 5.44 -3.16
N LEU A 229 3.62 4.19 -2.97
CA LEU A 229 2.50 3.85 -2.08
C LEU A 229 3.11 3.30 -0.79
N PHE A 230 3.17 4.14 0.24
CA PHE A 230 3.82 3.82 1.50
C PHE A 230 2.80 3.32 2.52
N ILE A 231 2.84 2.03 2.82
CA ILE A 231 1.95 1.37 3.77
C ILE A 231 2.64 1.31 5.13
N SER A 232 2.00 1.85 6.16
CA SER A 232 2.51 1.78 7.53
C SER A 232 1.37 1.80 8.56
N HIS A 233 1.66 1.31 9.76
CA HIS A 233 0.84 1.52 10.93
C HIS A 233 1.41 2.63 11.85
N ASP A 234 2.63 3.10 11.58
CA ASP A 234 3.25 4.22 12.29
C ASP A 234 2.88 5.54 11.59
N LEU A 235 2.01 6.30 12.24
CA LEU A 235 1.48 7.55 11.72
C LEU A 235 2.53 8.66 11.66
N SER A 236 3.48 8.70 12.60
CA SER A 236 4.54 9.70 12.60
C SER A 236 5.49 9.53 11.42
N VAL A 237 5.76 8.27 11.04
CA VAL A 237 6.53 7.98 9.84
C VAL A 237 5.78 8.40 8.59
N VAL A 238 4.47 8.13 8.52
CA VAL A 238 3.62 8.50 7.37
C VAL A 238 3.52 10.01 7.23
N GLU A 239 3.29 10.75 8.31
CA GLU A 239 3.28 12.22 8.33
C GLU A 239 4.57 12.79 7.72
N HIS A 240 5.72 12.18 8.05
CA HIS A 240 7.02 12.65 7.60
C HIS A 240 7.34 12.36 6.13
N ILE A 241 6.87 11.23 5.57
CA ILE A 241 7.28 10.79 4.22
C ILE A 241 6.23 11.07 3.14
N SER A 242 4.97 11.29 3.51
CA SER A 242 3.85 11.29 2.57
C SER A 242 3.44 12.70 2.15
N ASP A 243 3.07 12.88 0.88
CA ASP A 243 2.43 14.08 0.36
C ASP A 243 0.90 14.01 0.56
N THR A 244 0.32 12.82 0.36
CA THR A 244 -1.11 12.55 0.60
C THR A 244 -1.27 11.35 1.52
N VAL A 245 -2.38 11.30 2.26
CA VAL A 245 -2.69 10.20 3.18
C VAL A 245 -4.08 9.63 2.90
N GLY A 246 -4.16 8.31 2.86
CA GLY A 246 -5.41 7.56 2.84
C GLY A 246 -5.57 6.72 4.08
N VAL A 247 -6.70 6.84 4.76
CA VAL A 247 -7.04 6.09 5.97
C VAL A 247 -7.97 4.95 5.61
N MET A 248 -7.54 3.71 5.87
CA MET A 248 -8.32 2.50 5.59
C MET A 248 -8.97 1.91 6.84
N TYR A 249 -10.23 1.54 6.71
CA TYR A 249 -10.96 0.77 7.72
C TYR A 249 -11.77 -0.34 7.05
N LEU A 250 -11.57 -1.57 7.49
CA LEU A 250 -12.32 -2.77 7.07
C LEU A 250 -12.52 -2.86 5.53
N GLY A 251 -11.43 -2.72 4.79
CA GLY A 251 -11.39 -2.81 3.32
C GLY A 251 -11.81 -1.55 2.57
N ASN A 252 -12.23 -0.47 3.24
CA ASN A 252 -12.62 0.79 2.62
C ASN A 252 -11.61 1.90 2.93
N LEU A 253 -11.46 2.82 2.00
CA LEU A 253 -10.81 4.11 2.24
C LEU A 253 -11.85 5.05 2.84
N VAL A 254 -11.69 5.43 4.11
CA VAL A 254 -12.68 6.24 4.85
C VAL A 254 -12.38 7.73 4.82
N GLU A 255 -11.12 8.08 4.60
CA GLU A 255 -10.66 9.46 4.47
C GLU A 255 -9.41 9.52 3.57
N TYR A 256 -9.26 10.58 2.77
CA TYR A 256 -8.14 10.80 1.85
C TYR A 256 -7.95 12.29 1.58
N GLY A 257 -6.71 12.76 1.59
CA GLY A 257 -6.36 14.16 1.31
C GLY A 257 -4.86 14.42 1.40
N GLU A 258 -4.48 15.70 1.30
CA GLU A 258 -3.11 16.15 1.55
C GLU A 258 -2.72 15.84 3.01
N THR A 259 -1.45 15.51 3.25
CA THR A 259 -0.98 15.07 4.57
C THR A 259 -1.24 16.13 5.63
N ASP A 260 -0.89 17.39 5.36
CA ASP A 260 -1.04 18.49 6.32
C ASP A 260 -2.50 18.68 6.73
N ASP A 261 -3.44 18.59 5.77
CA ASP A 261 -4.88 18.75 6.03
C ASP A 261 -5.42 17.60 6.89
N ILE A 262 -5.08 16.36 6.53
CA ILE A 262 -5.53 15.16 7.26
C ILE A 262 -5.02 15.15 8.70
N PHE A 263 -3.76 15.55 8.94
CA PHE A 263 -3.17 15.57 10.28
C PHE A 263 -3.66 16.75 11.12
N ALA A 264 -3.83 17.93 10.52
CA ALA A 264 -4.32 19.12 11.21
C ALA A 264 -5.83 19.05 11.48
N HIS A 265 -6.62 18.56 10.52
CA HIS A 265 -8.07 18.58 10.57
C HIS A 265 -8.71 17.25 10.13
N PRO A 266 -8.49 16.14 10.86
CA PRO A 266 -9.13 14.85 10.52
C PRO A 266 -10.66 14.96 10.59
N LEU A 267 -11.35 14.47 9.57
CA LEU A 267 -12.80 14.56 9.46
C LEU A 267 -13.52 13.31 9.97
N HIS A 268 -13.09 12.13 9.53
CA HIS A 268 -13.77 10.88 9.89
C HIS A 268 -13.55 10.53 11.37
N PRO A 269 -14.59 10.13 12.12
CA PRO A 269 -14.44 9.78 13.54
C PRO A 269 -13.39 8.69 13.83
N TYR A 270 -13.20 7.76 12.91
CA TYR A 270 -12.12 6.77 13.02
C TYR A 270 -10.73 7.41 12.89
N THR A 271 -10.53 8.32 11.94
CA THR A 271 -9.25 9.04 11.77
C THR A 271 -8.92 9.87 13.00
N LYS A 272 -9.92 10.58 13.56
CA LYS A 272 -9.78 11.32 14.83
C LYS A 272 -9.30 10.42 15.97
N ALA A 273 -9.91 9.26 16.11
CA ALA A 273 -9.54 8.30 17.14
C ALA A 273 -8.13 7.73 16.90
N LEU A 274 -7.81 7.35 15.65
CA LEU A 274 -6.52 6.82 15.27
C LEU A 274 -5.39 7.84 15.55
N PHE A 275 -5.59 9.10 15.18
CA PHE A 275 -4.59 10.17 15.36
C PHE A 275 -4.50 10.66 16.81
N SER A 276 -5.59 10.53 17.60
CA SER A 276 -5.53 10.83 19.04
C SER A 276 -4.59 9.91 19.81
N ALA A 277 -4.22 8.77 19.23
CA ALA A 277 -3.31 7.80 19.83
C ALA A 277 -1.82 8.07 19.51
N ILE A 278 -1.51 9.04 18.64
CA ILE A 278 -0.12 9.43 18.32
C ILE A 278 0.52 10.03 19.57
N PRO A 279 1.67 9.49 20.04
CA PRO A 279 2.40 10.07 21.17
C PRO A 279 2.94 11.47 20.79
N ILE A 280 2.68 12.46 21.63
CA ILE A 280 3.31 13.77 21.49
C ILE A 280 4.59 13.75 22.33
N PRO A 281 5.74 14.17 21.78
CA PRO A 281 7.01 14.16 22.51
C PRO A 281 7.09 15.22 23.62
N ASP A 282 6.06 16.05 23.79
CA ASP A 282 5.94 17.06 24.84
C ASP A 282 5.08 16.57 26.02
N PRO A 283 5.67 16.29 27.21
CA PRO A 283 4.94 15.80 28.37
C PRO A 283 3.97 16.81 28.98
N THR A 284 4.05 18.09 28.59
CA THR A 284 3.17 19.15 29.10
C THR A 284 1.82 19.19 28.39
N ILE A 285 1.74 18.63 27.18
CA ILE A 285 0.52 18.58 26.36
C ILE A 285 -0.30 17.36 26.75
N LYS A 286 -1.42 17.56 27.43
CA LYS A 286 -2.41 16.52 27.70
C LYS A 286 -3.35 16.40 26.50
N ARG A 287 -3.18 15.35 25.68
CA ARG A 287 -4.14 15.01 24.62
C ARG A 287 -5.16 14.01 25.17
N GLU A 288 -6.44 14.31 25.03
CA GLU A 288 -7.50 13.34 25.32
C GLU A 288 -7.51 12.25 24.24
N ARG A 289 -7.11 11.04 24.63
CA ARG A 289 -7.16 9.88 23.75
C ARG A 289 -8.60 9.44 23.54
N ILE A 290 -9.04 9.37 22.30
CA ILE A 290 -10.36 8.82 21.94
C ILE A 290 -10.27 7.30 21.95
N VAL A 291 -10.87 6.65 22.94
CA VAL A 291 -10.90 5.21 23.06
C VAL A 291 -12.09 4.65 22.29
N LEU A 292 -11.81 3.94 21.20
CA LEU A 292 -12.86 3.25 20.43
C LEU A 292 -13.36 2.03 21.21
N GLN A 293 -14.69 1.95 21.38
CA GLN A 293 -15.34 0.82 22.04
C GLN A 293 -15.56 -0.34 21.05
N GLY A 294 -15.54 -1.56 21.57
CA GLY A 294 -15.79 -2.78 20.80
C GLY A 294 -14.58 -3.29 20.00
N SER A 295 -14.73 -4.46 19.42
CA SER A 295 -13.73 -5.10 18.57
C SER A 295 -13.92 -4.73 17.10
N ILE A 296 -12.87 -4.92 16.29
CA ILE A 296 -12.95 -4.76 14.83
C ILE A 296 -13.86 -5.86 14.28
N PRO A 297 -14.92 -5.50 13.51
CA PRO A 297 -15.77 -6.51 12.90
C PRO A 297 -15.01 -7.39 11.90
N SER A 298 -15.52 -8.60 11.67
CA SER A 298 -14.90 -9.53 10.72
C SER A 298 -15.09 -9.04 9.27
N PRO A 299 -14.04 -9.03 8.45
CA PRO A 299 -14.15 -8.71 7.03
C PRO A 299 -14.89 -9.78 6.21
N ALA A 300 -15.12 -10.97 6.81
CA ALA A 300 -15.98 -12.02 6.22
C ALA A 300 -17.47 -11.71 6.36
N ASN A 301 -17.84 -10.97 7.41
CA ASN A 301 -19.23 -10.54 7.65
C ASN A 301 -19.23 -9.08 8.11
N PRO A 302 -18.91 -8.12 7.22
CA PRO A 302 -18.86 -6.72 7.58
C PRO A 302 -20.26 -6.20 7.95
N PRO A 303 -20.34 -5.21 8.87
CA PRO A 303 -21.60 -4.56 9.19
C PRO A 303 -22.28 -3.97 7.95
N LYS A 304 -23.62 -3.99 7.93
CA LYS A 304 -24.40 -3.30 6.91
C LYS A 304 -24.24 -1.79 7.08
N GLY A 305 -24.49 -1.01 6.01
CA GLY A 305 -24.34 0.43 6.04
C GLY A 305 -22.89 0.88 6.22
N CYS A 306 -22.67 1.89 7.06
CA CYS A 306 -21.32 2.35 7.42
C CYS A 306 -20.59 1.28 8.22
N LYS A 307 -19.48 0.78 7.71
CA LYS A 307 -18.70 -0.30 8.37
C LYS A 307 -18.17 0.09 9.75
N PHE A 308 -18.01 1.37 10.02
CA PHE A 308 -17.52 1.89 11.30
C PHE A 308 -18.63 2.13 12.33
N HIS A 309 -19.93 2.06 11.96
CA HIS A 309 -21.03 2.43 12.86
C HIS A 309 -21.05 1.71 14.21
N THR A 310 -20.55 0.47 14.28
CA THR A 310 -20.52 -0.31 15.52
C THR A 310 -19.51 0.21 16.55
N ARG A 311 -18.57 1.06 16.13
CA ARG A 311 -17.52 1.67 16.98
C ARG A 311 -17.59 3.20 16.97
N CYS A 312 -18.50 3.77 16.20
CA CYS A 312 -18.63 5.22 16.01
C CYS A 312 -19.45 5.86 17.14
N PRO A 313 -18.91 6.83 17.88
CA PRO A 313 -19.68 7.54 18.92
C PRO A 313 -20.80 8.43 18.36
N TYR A 314 -20.76 8.74 17.05
CA TYR A 314 -21.74 9.58 16.35
C TYR A 314 -22.66 8.77 15.45
N ALA A 315 -22.75 7.43 15.63
CA ALA A 315 -23.56 6.59 14.77
C ALA A 315 -25.06 6.91 14.89
N THR A 316 -25.72 7.03 13.74
CA THR A 316 -27.17 7.22 13.62
C THR A 316 -27.84 5.98 13.04
N GLU A 317 -29.18 5.92 13.04
CA GLU A 317 -29.92 4.80 12.40
C GLU A 317 -29.58 4.68 10.91
N ARG A 318 -29.37 5.81 10.23
CA ARG A 318 -28.94 5.82 8.83
C ARG A 318 -27.61 5.12 8.63
N CYS A 319 -26.65 5.29 9.55
CA CYS A 319 -25.36 4.61 9.50
C CYS A 319 -25.46 3.08 9.58
N LYS A 320 -26.54 2.53 10.17
CA LYS A 320 -26.76 1.08 10.28
C LYS A 320 -27.30 0.46 8.99
N THR A 321 -27.98 1.25 8.17
CA THR A 321 -28.74 0.77 6.99
C THR A 321 -28.16 1.20 5.67
N GLU A 322 -27.56 2.39 5.59
CA GLU A 322 -27.04 3.01 4.37
C GLU A 322 -25.50 3.17 4.43
N ALA A 323 -24.80 2.74 3.38
CA ALA A 323 -23.37 2.96 3.25
C ALA A 323 -23.09 4.41 2.81
N PRO A 324 -22.25 5.17 3.53
CA PRO A 324 -21.89 6.52 3.11
C PRO A 324 -21.08 6.48 1.80
N LYS A 325 -21.26 7.51 0.96
CA LYS A 325 -20.49 7.68 -0.27
C LYS A 325 -19.29 8.58 0.00
N GLN A 326 -18.22 8.38 -0.77
CA GLN A 326 -17.08 9.30 -0.76
C GLN A 326 -17.52 10.69 -1.26
N ARG A 327 -17.16 11.72 -0.51
CA ARG A 327 -17.45 13.12 -0.83
C ARG A 327 -16.22 13.97 -0.56
N GLU A 328 -16.05 14.98 -1.37
CA GLU A 328 -15.16 16.08 -1.09
C GLU A 328 -15.81 17.01 -0.08
N ALA A 329 -15.35 16.97 1.17
CA ALA A 329 -15.89 17.79 2.27
C ALA A 329 -15.24 19.18 2.29
N GLU A 330 -13.95 19.23 1.97
CA GLU A 330 -13.12 20.43 1.79
C GLU A 330 -12.27 20.27 0.52
N PRO A 331 -11.78 21.32 -0.12
CA PRO A 331 -11.00 21.21 -1.36
C PRO A 331 -9.84 20.21 -1.22
N GLY A 332 -9.87 19.14 -2.03
CA GLY A 332 -8.85 18.07 -1.99
C GLY A 332 -8.97 17.09 -0.81
N HIS A 333 -9.93 17.29 0.12
CA HIS A 333 -10.12 16.46 1.30
C HIS A 333 -11.42 15.65 1.21
N TYR A 334 -11.29 14.36 1.06
CA TYR A 334 -12.39 13.41 0.81
C TYR A 334 -12.67 12.57 2.05
N VAL A 335 -13.96 12.38 2.36
CA VAL A 335 -14.42 11.59 3.49
C VAL A 335 -15.61 10.70 3.12
N VAL A 336 -15.69 9.53 3.76
CA VAL A 336 -16.80 8.56 3.60
C VAL A 336 -17.58 8.50 4.91
N CYS A 337 -18.39 9.53 5.16
CA CYS A 337 -19.13 9.65 6.44
C CYS A 337 -20.41 10.48 6.27
N HIS A 338 -21.53 9.99 6.84
CA HIS A 338 -22.82 10.69 6.81
C HIS A 338 -22.85 12.01 7.57
N LEU A 339 -21.91 12.29 8.46
CA LEU A 339 -21.77 13.58 9.14
C LEU A 339 -21.53 14.75 8.17
N TYR A 340 -21.03 14.44 6.97
CA TYR A 340 -20.71 15.44 5.93
C TYR A 340 -21.66 15.39 4.74
N ASP A 341 -22.77 14.65 4.85
CA ASP A 341 -23.85 14.68 3.86
C ASP A 341 -24.62 16.01 4.02
N LYS A 342 -24.33 16.97 3.14
CA LYS A 342 -25.13 18.20 2.99
C LYS A 342 -26.30 17.97 2.07
#